data_75a06268683975aaff7d56e77d2b5e58
#
_entry.id   75a06268683975aaff7d56e77d2b5e58
#
_cell.length_a   1.000
_cell.length_b   1.000
_cell.length_c   1.000
_cell.angle_alpha   90.00
_cell.angle_beta   90.00
_cell.angle_gamma   90.00
#
_symmetry.space_group_name_H-M   'P 1'
#
loop_
_entity.id
_entity.type
_entity.pdbx_description
1 polymer ?
#
loop_
_entity_poly.entity_id
_entity_poly.type
_entity_poly.pdbx_seq_one_letter_code
_entity_poly.pdbx_strand_id
1 'polypeptide(L)'
;MTLLNYYSQTKMAKGERFGYKTAILHLAPYKLSGKNVCPNASKACATACLNTSGRGQMNSVQDARINKTNACWKDRLQFLKDLDAEIKQLSKRADAAGFKFAVRLNGTSDLPWHRYKLDGQNLMQLNPDVQFYDYTKVFNYLDHGVKNYYVVYSHLSLIHISEP
;
A
#
# COMPACT_ATOMS: atom_id res chain seq x y z
N MET A 1 -16.03 -1.51 -5.93
CA MET A 1 -15.42 -0.64 -4.87
C MET A 1 -14.07 -0.18 -5.39
N THR A 2 -13.77 1.12 -5.38
CA THR A 2 -12.44 1.62 -5.77
C THR A 2 -11.43 1.26 -4.68
N LEU A 3 -10.37 0.55 -5.04
CA LEU A 3 -9.34 0.08 -4.08
C LEU A 3 -8.21 1.07 -3.93
N LEU A 4 -7.71 1.62 -5.03
CA LEU A 4 -6.56 2.50 -5.08
C LEU A 4 -6.94 3.97 -4.98
N ASN A 5 -6.19 4.73 -4.20
CA ASN A 5 -6.25 6.19 -4.21
C ASN A 5 -5.29 6.72 -5.28
N TYR A 6 -5.86 7.34 -6.33
CA TYR A 6 -5.13 7.90 -7.46
C TYR A 6 -5.35 9.43 -7.49
N TYR A 7 -4.31 10.22 -7.57
CA TYR A 7 -4.33 11.70 -7.60
C TYR A 7 -4.85 12.46 -6.37
N SER A 8 -5.07 11.83 -5.23
CA SER A 8 -5.77 12.50 -4.13
C SER A 8 -4.89 13.16 -3.06
N GLN A 9 -3.56 13.07 -3.16
CA GLN A 9 -2.66 13.53 -2.09
C GLN A 9 -1.48 14.36 -2.62
N THR A 10 -1.08 15.40 -1.87
CA THR A 10 0.08 16.26 -2.16
C THR A 10 1.39 15.48 -2.34
N LYS A 11 1.54 14.34 -1.66
CA LYS A 11 2.71 13.46 -1.83
C LYS A 11 2.75 12.79 -3.19
N MET A 12 1.59 12.54 -3.81
CA MET A 12 1.48 11.91 -5.13
C MET A 12 1.83 12.91 -6.23
N ALA A 13 1.48 14.19 -6.04
CA ALA A 13 1.86 15.28 -6.94
C ALA A 13 3.39 15.47 -7.03
N LYS A 14 4.15 15.09 -6.00
CA LYS A 14 5.62 15.10 -6.06
C LYS A 14 6.18 14.13 -7.08
N GLY A 15 5.55 12.98 -7.27
CA GLY A 15 5.94 11.97 -8.26
C GLY A 15 5.85 12.49 -9.69
N GLU A 16 4.90 13.39 -9.98
CA GLU A 16 4.72 13.97 -11.31
C GLU A 16 5.94 14.77 -11.79
N ARG A 17 6.65 15.42 -10.86
CA ARG A 17 7.91 16.14 -11.17
C ARG A 17 9.01 15.19 -11.66
N PHE A 18 8.89 13.90 -11.34
CA PHE A 18 9.81 12.85 -11.76
C PHE A 18 9.21 11.94 -12.85
N GLY A 19 8.11 12.37 -13.48
CA GLY A 19 7.47 11.63 -14.56
C GLY A 19 6.64 10.43 -14.12
N TYR A 20 6.22 10.37 -12.83
CA TYR A 20 5.41 9.27 -12.31
C TYR A 20 4.03 9.72 -11.84
N LYS A 21 3.01 8.95 -12.21
CA LYS A 21 1.70 8.95 -11.54
C LYS A 21 1.66 7.81 -10.54
N THR A 22 1.15 8.09 -9.34
CA THR A 22 1.18 7.13 -8.24
C THR A 22 -0.23 6.79 -7.76
N ALA A 23 -0.46 5.51 -7.46
CA ALA A 23 -1.65 5.04 -6.78
C ALA A 23 -1.29 4.32 -5.48
N ILE A 24 -2.11 4.47 -4.44
CA ILE A 24 -1.83 3.92 -3.12
C ILE A 24 -3.05 3.14 -2.60
N LEU A 25 -2.82 1.90 -2.16
CA LEU A 25 -3.79 1.12 -1.41
C LEU A 25 -3.67 1.46 0.08
N HIS A 26 -4.79 1.88 0.69
CA HIS A 26 -4.88 2.09 2.13
C HIS A 26 -5.84 1.08 2.73
N LEU A 27 -5.32 0.17 3.55
CA LEU A 27 -6.10 -0.73 4.40
C LEU A 27 -6.24 -0.14 5.81
N ALA A 28 -7.16 -0.65 6.61
CA ALA A 28 -7.30 -0.28 8.02
C ALA A 28 -6.05 -0.73 8.79
N PRO A 29 -5.26 0.20 9.35
CA PRO A 29 -3.97 -0.14 9.93
C PRO A 29 -4.10 -0.96 11.21
N TYR A 30 -3.06 -1.76 11.49
CA TYR A 30 -2.94 -2.60 12.66
C TYR A 30 -4.20 -3.47 12.86
N LYS A 31 -4.91 -3.31 13.98
CA LYS A 31 -6.10 -4.09 14.34
C LYS A 31 -7.43 -3.34 14.19
N LEU A 32 -7.45 -2.18 13.52
CA LEU A 32 -8.63 -1.31 13.44
C LEU A 32 -9.86 -2.02 12.84
N SER A 33 -9.68 -2.92 11.90
CA SER A 33 -10.76 -3.72 11.29
C SER A 33 -11.01 -5.06 12.01
N GLY A 34 -10.37 -5.32 13.15
CA GLY A 34 -10.33 -6.65 13.78
C GLY A 34 -9.34 -7.62 13.12
N LYS A 35 -8.68 -7.21 12.02
CA LYS A 35 -7.66 -7.99 11.30
C LYS A 35 -6.30 -7.29 11.41
N ASN A 36 -5.25 -8.01 11.80
CA ASN A 36 -3.93 -7.41 11.90
C ASN A 36 -3.27 -7.33 10.51
N VAL A 37 -3.17 -6.11 9.97
CA VAL A 37 -2.49 -5.82 8.68
C VAL A 37 -1.06 -5.31 8.87
N CYS A 38 -0.57 -5.17 10.11
CA CYS A 38 0.76 -4.67 10.44
C CYS A 38 1.42 -5.60 11.49
N PRO A 39 1.90 -6.78 11.09
CA PRO A 39 2.35 -7.82 12.02
C PRO A 39 3.49 -7.37 12.93
N ASN A 40 4.40 -6.53 12.43
CA ASN A 40 5.58 -6.05 13.17
C ASN A 40 5.43 -4.59 13.65
N ALA A 41 4.21 -4.08 13.79
CA ALA A 41 4.01 -2.74 14.34
C ALA A 41 4.40 -2.70 15.82
N SER A 42 5.33 -1.82 16.19
CA SER A 42 5.60 -1.48 17.60
C SER A 42 4.41 -0.71 18.21
N LYS A 43 4.35 -0.62 19.53
CA LYS A 43 3.36 0.23 20.22
C LYS A 43 3.40 1.67 19.72
N ALA A 44 4.61 2.24 19.58
CA ALA A 44 4.80 3.59 19.05
C ALA A 44 4.27 3.73 17.60
N CYS A 45 4.54 2.76 16.74
CA CYS A 45 4.03 2.75 15.36
C CYS A 45 2.50 2.67 15.33
N ALA A 46 1.88 1.86 16.18
CA ALA A 46 0.43 1.73 16.26
C ALA A 46 -0.23 3.02 16.77
N THR A 47 0.37 3.69 17.77
CA THR A 47 -0.15 4.94 18.37
C THR A 47 0.03 6.13 17.42
N ALA A 48 1.22 6.28 16.81
CA ALA A 48 1.55 7.38 15.89
C ALA A 48 1.20 7.08 14.43
N CYS A 49 0.25 6.19 14.19
CA CYS A 49 -0.13 5.78 12.85
C CYS A 49 -0.70 6.94 12.03
N LEU A 50 -0.37 7.02 10.74
CA LEU A 50 -0.94 8.00 9.80
C LEU A 50 -2.48 7.97 9.74
N ASN A 51 -3.11 6.91 10.24
CA ASN A 51 -4.56 6.81 10.34
C ASN A 51 -5.16 7.75 11.40
N THR A 52 -4.36 8.17 12.38
CA THR A 52 -4.76 9.07 13.45
C THR A 52 -4.43 10.54 13.18
N SER A 53 -3.96 10.87 11.97
CA SER A 53 -3.57 12.22 11.59
C SER A 53 -4.26 12.69 10.31
N GLY A 54 -4.54 13.98 10.22
CA GLY A 54 -5.14 14.65 9.08
C GLY A 54 -6.43 13.96 8.61
N ARG A 55 -6.61 13.78 7.32
CA ARG A 55 -7.79 13.11 6.74
C ARG A 55 -7.99 11.66 7.19
N GLY A 56 -6.95 11.02 7.73
CA GLY A 56 -7.04 9.67 8.30
C GLY A 56 -8.01 9.56 9.47
N GLN A 57 -8.29 10.66 10.18
CA GLN A 57 -9.24 10.71 11.31
C GLN A 57 -10.72 10.77 10.87
N MET A 58 -10.99 11.07 9.59
CA MET A 58 -12.36 11.16 9.11
C MET A 58 -13.03 9.79 9.09
N ASN A 59 -14.22 9.67 9.65
CA ASN A 59 -14.97 8.40 9.72
C ASN A 59 -15.13 7.77 8.34
N SER A 60 -15.49 8.54 7.31
CA SER A 60 -15.65 8.03 5.94
C SER A 60 -14.36 7.43 5.37
N VAL A 61 -13.19 7.96 5.75
CA VAL A 61 -11.87 7.42 5.33
C VAL A 61 -11.57 6.13 6.10
N GLN A 62 -11.87 6.09 7.39
CA GLN A 62 -11.68 4.90 8.22
C GLN A 62 -12.61 3.77 7.77
N ASP A 63 -13.89 4.05 7.55
CA ASP A 63 -14.87 3.08 7.04
C ASP A 63 -14.45 2.51 5.68
N ALA A 64 -13.99 3.35 4.75
CA ALA A 64 -13.49 2.89 3.47
C ALA A 64 -12.27 1.95 3.61
N ARG A 65 -11.36 2.23 4.54
CA ARG A 65 -10.20 1.35 4.83
C ARG A 65 -10.64 0.04 5.47
N ILE A 66 -11.57 0.08 6.42
CA ILE A 66 -12.14 -1.11 7.08
C ILE A 66 -12.83 -2.00 6.04
N ASN A 67 -13.67 -1.41 5.17
CA ASN A 67 -14.37 -2.14 4.12
C ASN A 67 -13.41 -2.84 3.15
N LYS A 68 -12.34 -2.15 2.71
CA LYS A 68 -11.28 -2.74 1.87
C LYS A 68 -10.57 -3.89 2.57
N THR A 69 -10.25 -3.73 3.86
CA THR A 69 -9.61 -4.78 4.65
C THR A 69 -10.52 -5.99 4.78
N ASN A 70 -11.79 -5.79 5.10
CA ASN A 70 -12.77 -6.86 5.21
C ASN A 70 -12.96 -7.60 3.88
N ALA A 71 -13.03 -6.88 2.76
CA ALA A 71 -13.10 -7.48 1.43
C ALA A 71 -11.88 -8.35 1.12
N CYS A 72 -10.67 -7.86 1.44
CA CYS A 72 -9.41 -8.61 1.27
C CYS A 72 -9.37 -9.90 2.10
N TRP A 73 -9.96 -9.89 3.30
CA TRP A 73 -10.02 -11.09 4.18
C TRP A 73 -11.15 -12.03 3.81
N LYS A 74 -12.28 -11.51 3.32
CA LYS A 74 -13.45 -12.30 2.93
C LYS A 74 -13.14 -13.16 1.70
N ASP A 75 -12.57 -12.56 0.66
CA ASP A 75 -12.20 -13.24 -0.57
C ASP A 75 -10.94 -12.58 -1.15
N ARG A 76 -9.79 -13.13 -0.77
CA ARG A 76 -8.49 -12.61 -1.22
C ARG A 76 -8.29 -12.76 -2.72
N LEU A 77 -8.77 -13.86 -3.30
CA LEU A 77 -8.59 -14.11 -4.71
C LEU A 77 -9.36 -13.08 -5.54
N GLN A 78 -10.62 -12.83 -5.21
CA GLN A 78 -11.43 -11.81 -5.88
C GLN A 78 -10.84 -10.41 -5.65
N PHE A 79 -10.36 -10.12 -4.43
CA PHE A 79 -9.70 -8.85 -4.12
C PHE A 79 -8.45 -8.62 -4.99
N LEU A 80 -7.62 -9.66 -5.20
CA LEU A 80 -6.45 -9.58 -6.06
C LEU A 80 -6.81 -9.37 -7.53
N LYS A 81 -7.89 -10.02 -8.02
CA LYS A 81 -8.42 -9.80 -9.38
C LYS A 81 -8.88 -8.35 -9.59
N ASP A 82 -9.64 -7.83 -8.64
CA ASP A 82 -10.15 -6.45 -8.69
C ASP A 82 -8.99 -5.45 -8.65
N LEU A 83 -8.00 -5.71 -7.80
CA LEU A 83 -6.81 -4.87 -7.65
C LEU A 83 -5.93 -4.89 -8.90
N ASP A 84 -5.72 -6.05 -9.52
CA ASP A 84 -4.99 -6.20 -10.78
C ASP A 84 -5.68 -5.45 -11.93
N ALA A 85 -7.01 -5.60 -12.03
CA ALA A 85 -7.80 -4.88 -13.03
C ALA A 85 -7.70 -3.36 -12.87
N GLU A 86 -7.78 -2.86 -11.63
CA GLU A 86 -7.66 -1.42 -11.32
C GLU A 86 -6.24 -0.91 -11.60
N ILE A 87 -5.19 -1.67 -11.28
CA ILE A 87 -3.79 -1.34 -11.60
C ILE A 87 -3.63 -1.19 -13.12
N LYS A 88 -4.10 -2.17 -13.91
CA LYS A 88 -4.02 -2.14 -15.37
C LYS A 88 -4.78 -0.95 -15.99
N GLN A 89 -5.96 -0.64 -15.45
CA GLN A 89 -6.74 0.52 -15.90
C GLN A 89 -6.01 1.84 -15.60
N LEU A 90 -5.46 2.00 -14.40
CA LEU A 90 -4.75 3.21 -14.00
C LEU A 90 -3.40 3.37 -14.70
N SER A 91 -2.70 2.26 -14.98
CA SER A 91 -1.48 2.27 -15.79
C SER A 91 -1.74 2.82 -17.18
N LYS A 92 -2.76 2.30 -17.89
CA LYS A 92 -3.15 2.81 -19.21
C LYS A 92 -3.50 4.30 -19.19
N ARG A 93 -4.16 4.75 -18.10
CA ARG A 93 -4.51 6.16 -17.92
C ARG A 93 -3.26 7.04 -17.68
N ALA A 94 -2.27 6.53 -16.95
CA ALA A 94 -1.01 7.24 -16.74
C ALA A 94 -0.21 7.35 -18.04
N ASP A 95 -0.11 6.24 -18.81
CA ASP A 95 0.58 6.19 -20.11
C ASP A 95 -0.05 7.18 -21.10
N ALA A 96 -1.38 7.21 -21.21
CA ALA A 96 -2.10 8.15 -22.07
C ALA A 96 -1.83 9.62 -21.71
N ALA A 97 -1.45 9.89 -20.46
CA ALA A 97 -1.05 11.21 -19.97
C ALA A 97 0.46 11.47 -20.04
N GLY A 98 1.25 10.55 -20.62
CA GLY A 98 2.70 10.65 -20.79
C GLY A 98 3.50 10.41 -19.51
N PHE A 99 2.94 9.68 -18.54
CA PHE A 99 3.60 9.38 -17.27
C PHE A 99 3.84 7.88 -17.09
N LYS A 100 4.94 7.51 -16.43
CA LYS A 100 5.11 6.19 -15.85
C LYS A 100 4.17 5.99 -14.67
N PHE A 101 3.81 4.73 -14.38
CA PHE A 101 2.91 4.42 -13.30
C PHE A 101 3.63 3.71 -12.14
N ALA A 102 3.35 4.15 -10.92
CA ALA A 102 3.86 3.55 -9.70
C ALA A 102 2.74 3.21 -8.73
N VAL A 103 2.86 2.07 -8.03
CA VAL A 103 1.87 1.59 -7.07
C VAL A 103 2.51 1.32 -5.72
N ARG A 104 1.85 1.81 -4.66
CA ARG A 104 2.18 1.47 -3.28
C ARG A 104 1.03 0.67 -2.67
N LEU A 105 1.29 -0.59 -2.31
CA LEU A 105 0.27 -1.49 -1.77
C LEU A 105 0.13 -1.42 -0.24
N ASN A 106 1.19 -1.00 0.45
CA ASN A 106 1.22 -0.83 1.90
C ASN A 106 1.17 0.65 2.30
N GLY A 107 0.10 1.36 1.93
CA GLY A 107 -0.10 2.77 2.33
C GLY A 107 -0.25 2.95 3.84
N THR A 108 -1.01 2.05 4.49
CA THR A 108 -1.26 2.00 5.94
C THR A 108 -1.28 0.56 6.46
N SER A 109 -0.56 -0.35 5.81
CA SER A 109 -0.42 -1.76 6.16
C SER A 109 1.04 -2.21 5.98
N ASP A 110 1.32 -3.46 6.34
CA ASP A 110 2.63 -4.10 6.12
C ASP A 110 2.41 -5.59 5.80
N LEU A 111 1.72 -5.83 4.67
CA LEU A 111 1.37 -7.15 4.18
C LEU A 111 2.36 -7.63 3.11
N PRO A 112 2.65 -8.95 3.05
CA PRO A 112 3.58 -9.53 2.09
C PRO A 112 2.95 -9.70 0.70
N TRP A 113 2.65 -8.61 0.00
CA TRP A 113 1.99 -8.65 -1.32
C TRP A 113 2.74 -9.48 -2.36
N HIS A 114 4.08 -9.56 -2.27
CA HIS A 114 4.92 -10.41 -3.12
C HIS A 114 4.66 -11.92 -2.95
N ARG A 115 4.04 -12.34 -1.83
CA ARG A 115 3.68 -13.74 -1.54
C ARG A 115 2.27 -14.10 -1.97
N TYR A 116 1.40 -13.11 -2.19
CA TYR A 116 0.03 -13.35 -2.63
C TYR A 116 0.00 -13.56 -4.13
N LYS A 117 -0.59 -14.70 -4.55
CA LYS A 117 -0.59 -15.11 -5.95
C LYS A 117 -2.00 -15.20 -6.50
N LEU A 118 -2.14 -14.79 -7.75
CA LEU A 118 -3.27 -14.97 -8.63
C LEU A 118 -2.78 -15.80 -9.82
N ASP A 119 -3.31 -17.01 -9.98
CA ASP A 119 -2.91 -17.96 -11.04
C ASP A 119 -1.38 -18.20 -11.09
N GLY A 120 -0.78 -18.37 -9.90
CA GLY A 120 0.65 -18.66 -9.75
C GLY A 120 1.59 -17.45 -9.76
N GLN A 121 1.12 -16.25 -10.15
CA GLN A 121 1.91 -15.01 -10.22
C GLN A 121 1.46 -13.99 -9.17
N ASN A 122 2.37 -13.18 -8.66
CA ASN A 122 1.99 -12.05 -7.82
C ASN A 122 1.63 -10.81 -8.67
N LEU A 123 1.04 -9.78 -8.04
CA LEU A 123 0.59 -8.56 -8.73
C LEU A 123 1.71 -7.85 -9.51
N MET A 124 2.94 -7.90 -9.01
CA MET A 124 4.09 -7.29 -9.65
C MET A 124 4.47 -8.02 -10.93
N GLN A 125 4.44 -9.36 -10.89
CA GLN A 125 4.71 -10.21 -12.07
C GLN A 125 3.62 -10.08 -13.13
N LEU A 126 2.35 -9.87 -12.72
CA LEU A 126 1.20 -9.63 -13.62
C LEU A 126 1.24 -8.25 -14.29
N ASN A 127 2.03 -7.31 -13.71
CA ASN A 127 2.14 -5.91 -14.17
C ASN A 127 3.62 -5.51 -14.28
N PRO A 128 4.39 -6.09 -15.23
CA PRO A 128 5.85 -5.91 -15.30
C PRO A 128 6.28 -4.47 -15.60
N ASP A 129 5.44 -3.69 -16.29
CA ASP A 129 5.73 -2.30 -16.67
C ASP A 129 5.37 -1.29 -15.57
N VAL A 130 4.75 -1.76 -14.47
CA VAL A 130 4.39 -0.94 -13.32
C VAL A 130 5.48 -1.02 -12.26
N GLN A 131 5.91 0.14 -11.75
CA GLN A 131 6.83 0.19 -10.62
C GLN A 131 6.06 0.04 -9.31
N PHE A 132 6.37 -1.00 -8.54
CA PHE A 132 5.85 -1.14 -7.17
C PHE A 132 6.89 -0.69 -6.16
N TYR A 133 6.43 -0.08 -5.05
CA TYR A 133 7.31 0.28 -3.94
C TYR A 133 6.55 0.28 -2.63
N ASP A 134 7.22 -0.10 -1.54
CA ASP A 134 6.65 -0.11 -0.21
C ASP A 134 7.70 0.16 0.88
N TYR A 135 7.20 0.43 2.09
CA TYR A 135 7.99 0.48 3.31
C TYR A 135 7.55 -0.66 4.23
N THR A 136 8.50 -1.36 4.82
CA THR A 136 8.22 -2.49 5.70
C THR A 136 8.99 -2.41 7.02
N LYS A 137 8.44 -3.01 8.07
CA LYS A 137 9.12 -3.32 9.34
C LYS A 137 9.47 -4.81 9.45
N VAL A 138 9.21 -5.58 8.42
CA VAL A 138 9.53 -7.01 8.35
C VAL A 138 10.76 -7.19 7.48
N PHE A 139 11.91 -7.46 8.12
CA PHE A 139 13.19 -7.57 7.42
C PHE A 139 13.16 -8.61 6.29
N ASN A 140 12.51 -9.74 6.51
CA ASN A 140 12.40 -10.82 5.53
C ASN A 140 11.59 -10.46 4.26
N TYR A 141 10.96 -9.28 4.21
CA TYR A 141 10.27 -8.81 2.99
C TYR A 141 11.22 -8.10 2.02
N LEU A 142 12.46 -7.83 2.41
CA LEU A 142 13.47 -7.23 1.54
C LEU A 142 13.99 -8.22 0.49
N ASP A 143 14.05 -9.50 0.85
CA ASP A 143 14.52 -10.58 -0.03
C ASP A 143 13.34 -11.26 -0.73
N HIS A 144 12.73 -10.56 -1.69
CA HIS A 144 11.54 -11.03 -2.41
C HIS A 144 11.80 -11.45 -3.86
N GLY A 145 12.98 -11.13 -4.44
CA GLY A 145 13.39 -11.53 -5.78
C GLY A 145 12.54 -10.96 -6.94
N VAL A 146 11.72 -9.93 -6.72
CA VAL A 146 10.82 -9.35 -7.73
C VAL A 146 11.41 -8.05 -8.27
N LYS A 147 11.72 -7.99 -9.58
CA LYS A 147 12.50 -6.91 -10.21
C LYS A 147 11.84 -5.52 -10.15
N ASN A 148 10.52 -5.46 -10.34
CA ASN A 148 9.76 -4.20 -10.37
C ASN A 148 9.11 -3.85 -9.02
N TYR A 149 9.60 -4.43 -7.91
CA TYR A 149 9.16 -4.12 -6.56
C TYR A 149 10.32 -3.63 -5.71
N TYR A 150 10.25 -2.38 -5.27
CA TYR A 150 11.27 -1.76 -4.43
C TYR A 150 10.75 -1.63 -3.00
N VAL A 151 11.42 -2.29 -2.05
CA VAL A 151 11.01 -2.30 -0.64
C VAL A 151 12.08 -1.66 0.22
N VAL A 152 11.68 -0.71 1.07
CA VAL A 152 12.57 0.00 2.00
C VAL A 152 12.24 -0.44 3.42
N TYR A 153 13.27 -0.85 4.18
CA TYR A 153 13.11 -1.12 5.59
C TYR A 153 12.94 0.18 6.39
N SER A 154 11.81 0.29 7.09
CA SER A 154 11.48 1.44 7.93
C SER A 154 11.91 1.17 9.37
N HIS A 155 13.15 1.54 9.72
CA HIS A 155 13.64 1.49 11.10
C HIS A 155 13.10 2.71 11.86
N LEU A 156 12.26 2.48 12.89
CA LEU A 156 11.98 3.50 13.89
C LEU A 156 13.16 3.51 14.87
N SER A 157 14.01 4.52 14.75
CA SER A 157 15.06 4.74 15.73
C SER A 157 14.44 4.92 17.13
N LEU A 158 14.98 4.22 18.12
CA LEU A 158 14.61 4.35 19.53
C LEU A 158 14.92 5.76 20.10
N ILE A 159 15.66 6.58 19.34
CA ILE A 159 16.08 7.94 19.72
C ILE A 159 14.87 8.89 19.91
N HIS A 160 13.73 8.60 19.28
CA HIS A 160 12.51 9.40 19.47
C HIS A 160 11.60 8.92 20.62
N ILE A 161 12.03 7.94 21.41
CA ILE A 161 11.28 7.38 22.53
C ILE A 161 11.84 7.84 23.89
N SER A 162 12.97 8.53 23.89
CA SER A 162 13.73 8.92 25.10
C SER A 162 13.88 10.44 25.27
N GLU A 163 12.82 11.21 25.03
CA GLU A 163 12.73 12.54 25.63
C GLU A 163 11.61 12.54 26.67
N PRO A 164 11.94 13.00 27.92
CA PRO A 164 10.99 13.03 29.02
C PRO A 164 9.88 14.08 28.83
#